data_b308596f6b83af49a1e38fcfa1e68f7e
#
_entry.id   b308596f6b83af49a1e38fcfa1e68f7e
#
_cell.length_a   1.000
_cell.length_b   1.000
_cell.length_c   1.000
_cell.angle_alpha   90.00
_cell.angle_beta   90.00
_cell.angle_gamma   90.00
#
_symmetry.space_group_name_H-M   'P 1'
#
loop_
_entity.id
_entity.type
_entity.pdbx_description
1 polymer ?
#
loop_
_entity_poly.entity_id
_entity_poly.type
_entity_poly.pdbx_seq_one_letter_code
_entity_poly.pdbx_strand_id
1 'polypeptide(L)'
;MNNYKHEISSGAVVYSYFEDIADVKFLLVKNKNGHHWSFPKGHIEIGETIKDTALREIEEETGLKVKIQTNDVAINTYSPYEGCLKDVYYFLAQAFSHDFYPQESEIDEIVWATKDEVVKMLTYANDLAVFNQLVKVLKK
;
A
#
# COMPACT_ATOMS: atom_id res chain seq x y z
N MET A 1 -28.22 11.11 16.97
CA MET A 1 -26.83 10.80 17.32
C MET A 1 -26.24 9.85 16.28
N ASN A 2 -25.14 10.25 15.70
CA ASN A 2 -24.51 9.42 14.68
C ASN A 2 -23.66 8.33 15.30
N ASN A 3 -23.98 7.09 14.99
CA ASN A 3 -23.17 5.95 15.40
C ASN A 3 -22.18 5.60 14.30
N TYR A 4 -21.37 6.60 13.93
CA TYR A 4 -20.36 6.38 12.92
C TYR A 4 -19.20 5.60 13.50
N LYS A 5 -18.82 4.55 12.81
CA LYS A 5 -17.60 3.82 13.08
C LYS A 5 -16.49 4.44 12.23
N HIS A 6 -15.33 4.67 12.85
CA HIS A 6 -14.17 5.20 12.14
C HIS A 6 -13.05 4.20 12.21
N GLU A 7 -12.58 3.75 11.06
CA GLU A 7 -11.50 2.79 10.96
C GLU A 7 -10.27 3.46 10.36
N ILE A 8 -9.10 3.01 10.80
CA ILE A 8 -7.83 3.51 10.31
C ILE A 8 -6.99 2.33 9.86
N SER A 9 -6.47 2.43 8.64
CA SER A 9 -5.50 1.48 8.09
C SER A 9 -4.29 2.25 7.60
N SER A 10 -3.18 1.54 7.44
CA SER A 10 -1.96 2.15 6.97
C SER A 10 -1.17 1.15 6.13
N GLY A 11 -0.49 1.66 5.12
CA GLY A 11 0.34 0.87 4.24
C GLY A 11 1.29 1.77 3.47
N ALA A 12 1.72 1.31 2.31
CA ALA A 12 2.67 2.08 1.53
C ALA A 12 2.62 1.72 0.06
N VAL A 13 3.00 2.71 -0.75
CA VAL A 13 3.44 2.45 -2.11
C VAL A 13 4.90 2.01 -1.96
N VAL A 14 5.17 0.74 -2.23
CA VAL A 14 6.49 0.14 -2.08
C VAL A 14 7.17 0.10 -3.43
N TYR A 15 8.39 0.61 -3.48
CA TYR A 15 9.17 0.60 -4.72
C TYR A 15 10.54 -0.03 -4.48
N SER A 16 11.16 -0.44 -5.57
CA SER A 16 12.54 -0.92 -5.54
C SER A 16 13.19 -0.70 -6.89
N TYR A 17 14.51 -0.60 -6.89
CA TYR A 17 15.30 -0.51 -8.12
C TYR A 17 15.80 -1.90 -8.47
N PHE A 18 15.64 -2.31 -9.72
CA PHE A 18 16.01 -3.65 -10.16
C PHE A 18 17.38 -3.67 -10.81
N GLU A 19 17.49 -3.13 -12.02
CA GLU A 19 18.80 -3.08 -12.69
C GLU A 19 19.59 -1.86 -12.26
N ASP A 20 18.92 -0.70 -12.32
CA ASP A 20 19.50 0.57 -11.91
C ASP A 20 18.37 1.49 -11.49
N ILE A 21 18.70 2.76 -11.24
CA ILE A 21 17.71 3.73 -10.76
C ILE A 21 16.60 4.00 -11.79
N ALA A 22 16.87 3.72 -13.07
CA ALA A 22 15.86 3.89 -14.10
C ALA A 22 14.88 2.71 -14.16
N ASP A 23 15.23 1.59 -13.54
CA ASP A 23 14.38 0.40 -13.53
C ASP A 23 13.67 0.27 -12.20
N VAL A 24 12.82 1.26 -11.89
CA VAL A 24 12.03 1.26 -10.68
C VAL A 24 10.73 0.49 -10.91
N LYS A 25 10.37 -0.35 -9.94
CA LYS A 25 9.11 -1.07 -9.98
C LYS A 25 8.40 -0.95 -8.64
N PHE A 26 7.11 -1.18 -8.67
CA PHE A 26 6.23 -0.97 -7.53
C PHE A 26 5.52 -2.27 -7.19
N LEU A 27 5.32 -2.50 -5.90
CA LEU A 27 4.71 -3.72 -5.40
C LEU A 27 3.19 -3.58 -5.42
N LEU A 28 2.52 -4.52 -6.08
CA LEU A 28 1.06 -4.61 -6.03
C LEU A 28 0.66 -5.96 -5.47
N VAL A 29 -0.40 -5.96 -4.69
CA VAL A 29 -0.97 -7.19 -4.12
C VAL A 29 -2.38 -7.38 -4.66
N LYS A 30 -2.73 -8.64 -4.93
CA LYS A 30 -4.08 -9.01 -5.32
C LYS A 30 -4.75 -9.68 -4.14
N ASN A 31 -5.82 -9.10 -3.66
CA ASN A 31 -6.52 -9.60 -2.48
C ASN A 31 -7.42 -10.75 -2.85
N LYS A 32 -7.48 -11.77 -1.98
CA LYS A 32 -8.36 -12.93 -2.21
C LYS A 32 -9.81 -12.54 -2.22
N ASN A 33 -10.20 -11.64 -1.31
CA ASN A 33 -11.56 -11.14 -1.27
C ASN A 33 -11.71 -10.03 -2.30
N GLY A 34 -12.53 -10.29 -3.34
CA GLY A 34 -12.81 -9.30 -4.37
C GLY A 34 -11.82 -9.27 -5.53
N HIS A 35 -10.70 -9.95 -5.41
CA HIS A 35 -9.70 -10.08 -6.49
C HIS A 35 -9.28 -8.75 -7.09
N HIS A 36 -9.11 -7.72 -6.24
CA HIS A 36 -8.66 -6.40 -6.70
C HIS A 36 -7.19 -6.20 -6.41
N TRP A 37 -6.54 -5.44 -7.28
CA TRP A 37 -5.13 -5.06 -7.12
C TRP A 37 -5.04 -3.76 -6.33
N SER A 38 -4.14 -3.73 -5.36
CA SER A 38 -3.95 -2.56 -4.51
C SER A 38 -2.55 -2.58 -3.91
N PHE A 39 -2.27 -1.59 -3.06
CA PHE A 39 -1.03 -1.55 -2.29
C PHE A 39 -1.21 -2.29 -0.97
N PRO A 40 -0.12 -2.88 -0.41
CA PRO A 40 -0.23 -3.57 0.88
C PRO A 40 -0.59 -2.60 1.99
N LYS A 41 -1.53 -3.00 2.84
CA LYS A 41 -2.02 -2.19 3.95
C LYS A 41 -2.81 -3.05 4.91
N GLY A 42 -3.06 -2.52 6.10
CA GLY A 42 -3.95 -3.18 7.06
C GLY A 42 -4.30 -2.28 8.21
N HIS A 43 -5.12 -2.80 9.11
CA HIS A 43 -5.68 -2.04 10.23
C HIS A 43 -4.63 -1.70 11.27
N ILE A 44 -4.73 -0.49 11.82
CA ILE A 44 -3.91 -0.07 12.95
C ILE A 44 -4.29 -0.89 14.18
N GLU A 45 -3.28 -1.25 14.98
CA GLU A 45 -3.50 -1.94 16.24
C GLU A 45 -3.19 -1.02 17.41
N ILE A 46 -3.73 -1.36 18.57
CA ILE A 46 -3.56 -0.56 19.78
C ILE A 46 -2.06 -0.38 20.06
N GLY A 47 -1.66 0.85 20.27
CA GLY A 47 -0.26 1.16 20.58
C GLY A 47 0.63 1.39 19.37
N GLU A 48 0.09 1.20 18.16
CA GLU A 48 0.88 1.43 16.94
C GLU A 48 0.69 2.86 16.42
N THR A 49 1.77 3.42 15.86
CA THR A 49 1.65 4.58 15.00
C THR A 49 1.28 4.10 13.59
N ILE A 50 0.88 5.03 12.71
CA ILE A 50 0.60 4.64 11.33
C ILE A 50 1.85 4.11 10.63
N LYS A 51 3.04 4.60 10.99
CA LYS A 51 4.29 4.04 10.42
C LYS A 51 4.50 2.60 10.88
N ASP A 52 4.29 2.33 12.17
CA ASP A 52 4.42 0.98 12.71
C ASP A 52 3.48 0.02 11.98
N THR A 53 2.24 0.44 11.78
CA THR A 53 1.24 -0.36 11.10
C THR A 53 1.65 -0.66 9.67
N ALA A 54 2.10 0.36 8.93
CA ALA A 54 2.52 0.18 7.55
C ALA A 54 3.64 -0.86 7.45
N LEU A 55 4.67 -0.72 8.29
CA LEU A 55 5.82 -1.64 8.26
C LEU A 55 5.40 -3.07 8.60
N ARG A 56 4.57 -3.21 9.63
CA ARG A 56 4.10 -4.54 10.06
C ARG A 56 3.25 -5.21 8.99
N GLU A 57 2.28 -4.47 8.44
CA GLU A 57 1.36 -5.04 7.45
C GLU A 57 2.07 -5.43 6.17
N ILE A 58 3.03 -4.62 5.73
CA ILE A 58 3.80 -4.96 4.53
C ILE A 58 4.58 -6.25 4.75
N GLU A 59 5.22 -6.37 5.91
CA GLU A 59 5.96 -7.59 6.22
C GLU A 59 5.04 -8.80 6.34
N GLU A 60 3.88 -8.66 6.98
CA GLU A 60 2.92 -9.76 7.13
C GLU A 60 2.38 -10.21 5.77
N GLU A 61 2.00 -9.27 4.91
CA GLU A 61 1.36 -9.59 3.64
C GLU A 61 2.34 -10.08 2.59
N THR A 62 3.57 -9.58 2.61
CA THR A 62 4.52 -9.80 1.52
C THR A 62 5.85 -10.42 1.94
N GLY A 63 6.15 -10.45 3.22
CA GLY A 63 7.45 -10.90 3.71
C GLY A 63 8.57 -9.91 3.55
N LEU A 64 8.29 -8.73 2.99
CA LEU A 64 9.34 -7.74 2.72
C LEU A 64 9.51 -6.78 3.88
N LYS A 65 10.76 -6.46 4.18
CA LYS A 65 11.11 -5.37 5.08
C LYS A 65 11.43 -4.16 4.24
N VAL A 66 10.81 -3.04 4.59
CA VAL A 66 10.93 -1.81 3.81
C VAL A 66 11.35 -0.66 4.71
N LYS A 67 11.84 0.41 4.08
CA LYS A 67 12.20 1.63 4.77
C LYS A 67 11.35 2.76 4.23
N ILE A 68 10.67 3.47 5.14
CA ILE A 68 9.87 4.62 4.76
C ILE A 68 10.80 5.75 4.38
N GLN A 69 10.59 6.33 3.19
CA GLN A 69 11.53 7.27 2.58
C GLN A 69 11.17 8.72 2.82
N THR A 70 9.94 9.00 3.22
CA THR A 70 9.49 10.37 3.41
C THR A 70 8.44 10.42 4.51
N ASN A 71 8.30 11.59 5.13
CA ASN A 71 7.21 11.82 6.09
C ASN A 71 5.91 12.20 5.38
N ASP A 72 5.95 12.42 4.07
CA ASP A 72 4.75 12.70 3.31
C ASP A 72 3.85 11.47 3.30
N VAL A 73 2.56 11.71 3.49
CA VAL A 73 1.58 10.64 3.52
C VAL A 73 0.43 11.02 2.60
N ALA A 74 -0.07 10.05 1.85
CA ALA A 74 -1.28 10.22 1.07
C ALA A 74 -2.41 9.52 1.81
N ILE A 75 -3.59 10.12 1.81
CA ILE A 75 -4.73 9.61 2.56
C ILE A 75 -5.86 9.34 1.59
N ASN A 76 -6.43 8.13 1.70
CA ASN A 76 -7.62 7.75 0.96
C ASN A 76 -8.74 7.53 1.97
N THR A 77 -9.78 8.37 1.91
CA THR A 77 -10.92 8.28 2.83
C THR A 77 -12.14 7.81 2.04
N TYR A 78 -12.79 6.77 2.54
CA TYR A 78 -13.99 6.24 1.90
C TYR A 78 -14.86 5.53 2.93
N SER A 79 -16.08 5.20 2.53
CA SER A 79 -17.00 4.44 3.37
C SER A 79 -17.06 3.00 2.84
N PRO A 80 -16.46 2.03 3.55
CA PRO A 80 -16.51 0.63 3.10
C PRO A 80 -17.92 0.03 3.23
N TYR A 81 -18.72 0.57 4.14
CA TYR A 81 -20.13 0.20 4.30
C TYR A 81 -20.84 1.32 5.03
N GLU A 82 -22.18 1.29 5.01
CA GLU A 82 -22.98 2.35 5.61
C GLU A 82 -22.66 2.49 7.11
N GLY A 83 -22.46 3.73 7.57
CA GLY A 83 -22.16 4.02 8.96
C GLY A 83 -20.70 3.90 9.34
N CYS A 84 -19.83 3.64 8.37
CA CYS A 84 -18.39 3.55 8.61
C CYS A 84 -17.63 4.49 7.70
N LEU A 85 -16.66 5.20 8.28
CA LEU A 85 -15.65 5.96 7.53
C LEU A 85 -14.30 5.30 7.75
N LYS A 86 -13.54 5.16 6.68
CA LYS A 86 -12.23 4.54 6.76
C LYS A 86 -11.19 5.47 6.14
N ASP A 87 -10.14 5.74 6.91
CA ASP A 87 -8.95 6.44 6.41
C ASP A 87 -7.83 5.44 6.22
N VAL A 88 -7.25 5.44 5.03
CA VAL A 88 -6.06 4.63 4.75
C VAL A 88 -4.91 5.59 4.48
N TYR A 89 -3.86 5.45 5.28
CA TYR A 89 -2.66 6.26 5.16
C TYR A 89 -1.63 5.49 4.37
N TYR A 90 -1.06 6.13 3.34
CA TYR A 90 -0.03 5.49 2.51
C TYR A 90 1.24 6.30 2.55
N PHE A 91 2.33 5.61 2.88
CA PHE A 91 3.68 6.15 2.83
C PHE A 91 4.34 5.73 1.51
N LEU A 92 5.49 6.32 1.23
CA LEU A 92 6.38 5.84 0.17
C LEU A 92 7.52 5.10 0.85
N ALA A 93 7.71 3.83 0.49
CA ALA A 93 8.69 2.98 1.16
C ALA A 93 9.51 2.22 0.13
N GLN A 94 10.79 2.03 0.44
CA GLN A 94 11.71 1.32 -0.44
C GLN A 94 12.00 -0.07 0.10
N ALA A 95 11.90 -1.07 -0.78
CA ALA A 95 12.32 -2.43 -0.49
C ALA A 95 13.73 -2.64 -1.05
N PHE A 96 14.56 -3.36 -0.30
CA PHE A 96 15.93 -3.65 -0.70
C PHE A 96 16.13 -5.10 -1.10
N SER A 97 15.07 -5.89 -0.99
CA SER A 97 15.00 -7.26 -1.48
C SER A 97 13.78 -7.37 -2.39
N HIS A 98 13.83 -8.25 -3.36
CA HIS A 98 12.73 -8.43 -4.31
C HIS A 98 11.96 -9.72 -4.07
N ASP A 99 12.42 -10.57 -3.16
CA ASP A 99 11.78 -11.84 -2.87
C ASP A 99 10.64 -11.63 -1.89
N PHE A 100 9.45 -12.04 -2.30
CA PHE A 100 8.26 -11.89 -1.45
C PHE A 100 7.66 -13.27 -1.15
N TYR A 101 6.91 -13.29 -0.05
CA TYR A 101 6.24 -14.52 0.43
C TYR A 101 4.81 -14.13 0.79
N PRO A 102 3.83 -14.38 -0.10
CA PRO A 102 2.46 -13.94 0.13
C PRO A 102 1.86 -14.57 1.39
N GLN A 103 1.09 -13.76 2.13
CA GLN A 103 0.26 -14.26 3.21
C GLN A 103 -0.95 -14.96 2.58
N GLU A 104 -0.92 -16.28 2.54
CA GLU A 104 -1.85 -17.06 1.73
C GLU A 104 -3.32 -16.89 2.13
N SER A 105 -3.58 -16.54 3.38
CA SER A 105 -4.95 -16.37 3.84
C SER A 105 -5.63 -15.12 3.27
N GLU A 106 -4.88 -14.11 2.87
CA GLU A 106 -5.44 -12.83 2.45
C GLU A 106 -4.98 -12.40 1.07
N ILE A 107 -3.80 -12.85 0.64
CA ILE A 107 -3.17 -12.39 -0.60
C ILE A 107 -3.13 -13.53 -1.60
N ASP A 108 -3.67 -13.26 -2.78
CA ASP A 108 -3.72 -14.25 -3.86
C ASP A 108 -2.46 -14.19 -4.71
N GLU A 109 -1.96 -12.99 -4.95
CA GLU A 109 -0.84 -12.78 -5.85
C GLU A 109 -0.10 -11.49 -5.52
N ILE A 110 1.21 -11.46 -5.75
CA ILE A 110 2.04 -10.27 -5.59
C ILE A 110 2.87 -10.11 -6.85
N VAL A 111 2.99 -8.88 -7.34
CA VAL A 111 3.84 -8.60 -8.50
C VAL A 111 4.64 -7.33 -8.28
N TRP A 112 5.79 -7.26 -8.94
CA TRP A 112 6.52 -6.01 -9.14
C TRP A 112 6.10 -5.46 -10.49
N ALA A 113 5.58 -4.25 -10.51
CA ALA A 113 4.99 -3.65 -11.71
C ALA A 113 5.67 -2.34 -12.06
N THR A 114 5.85 -2.09 -13.36
CA THR A 114 6.33 -0.80 -13.83
C THR A 114 5.27 0.26 -13.57
N LYS A 115 5.68 1.52 -13.68
CA LYS A 115 4.73 2.64 -13.49
C LYS A 115 3.53 2.50 -14.42
N ASP A 116 3.77 2.18 -15.70
CA ASP A 116 2.68 2.03 -16.66
C ASP A 116 1.77 0.86 -16.31
N GLU A 117 2.35 -0.24 -15.83
CA GLU A 117 1.56 -1.39 -15.40
C GLU A 117 0.71 -1.07 -14.18
N VAL A 118 1.25 -0.31 -13.22
CA VAL A 118 0.49 0.10 -12.04
C VAL A 118 -0.77 0.86 -12.45
N VAL A 119 -0.61 1.83 -13.36
CA VAL A 119 -1.74 2.64 -13.84
C VAL A 119 -2.83 1.76 -14.45
N LYS A 120 -2.44 0.70 -15.15
CA LYS A 120 -3.39 -0.21 -15.79
C LYS A 120 -4.00 -1.21 -14.83
N MET A 121 -3.25 -1.64 -13.82
CA MET A 121 -3.65 -2.75 -12.96
C MET A 121 -4.48 -2.32 -11.76
N LEU A 122 -4.26 -1.11 -11.22
CA LEU A 122 -4.99 -0.67 -10.04
C LEU A 122 -6.49 -0.70 -10.30
N THR A 123 -7.21 -1.34 -9.38
CA THR A 123 -8.65 -1.52 -9.54
C THR A 123 -9.43 -0.24 -9.25
N TYR A 124 -8.96 0.55 -8.26
CA TYR A 124 -9.70 1.71 -7.78
C TYR A 124 -9.01 3.01 -8.13
N ALA A 125 -9.79 3.98 -8.60
CA ALA A 125 -9.28 5.30 -8.98
C ALA A 125 -8.63 6.03 -7.80
N ASN A 126 -9.14 5.82 -6.58
CA ASN A 126 -8.56 6.45 -5.40
C ASN A 126 -7.13 5.98 -5.14
N ASP A 127 -6.85 4.71 -5.41
CA ASP A 127 -5.48 4.19 -5.28
C ASP A 127 -4.55 4.79 -6.33
N LEU A 128 -5.07 5.03 -7.52
CA LEU A 128 -4.28 5.69 -8.55
C LEU A 128 -3.92 7.12 -8.16
N ALA A 129 -4.84 7.84 -7.52
CA ALA A 129 -4.56 9.20 -7.02
C ALA A 129 -3.46 9.17 -5.97
N VAL A 130 -3.50 8.20 -5.06
CA VAL A 130 -2.45 7.99 -4.06
C VAL A 130 -1.11 7.75 -4.74
N PHE A 131 -1.09 6.85 -5.71
CA PHE A 131 0.12 6.52 -6.44
C PHE A 131 0.71 7.75 -7.13
N ASN A 132 -0.12 8.50 -7.84
CA ASN A 132 0.34 9.69 -8.55
C ASN A 132 0.91 10.74 -7.60
N GLN A 133 0.32 10.88 -6.41
CA GLN A 133 0.81 11.83 -5.42
C GLN A 133 2.19 11.41 -4.90
N LEU A 134 2.36 10.14 -4.53
CA LEU A 134 3.58 9.69 -3.88
C LEU A 134 4.73 9.48 -4.87
N VAL A 135 4.43 9.06 -6.09
CA VAL A 135 5.49 8.77 -7.06
C VAL A 135 6.25 10.03 -7.48
N LYS A 136 5.64 11.19 -7.30
CA LYS A 136 6.31 12.47 -7.62
C LYS A 136 7.58 12.67 -6.79
N VAL A 137 7.65 12.09 -5.60
CA VAL A 137 8.81 12.21 -4.72
C VAL A 137 10.02 11.54 -5.35
N LEU A 138 9.83 10.54 -6.20
CA LEU A 138 10.92 9.82 -6.86
C LEU A 138 11.51 10.57 -8.05
N LYS A 139 10.85 11.61 -8.53
CA LYS A 139 11.35 12.38 -9.68
C LYS A 139 12.37 13.39 -9.18
N LYS A 140 13.60 13.12 -9.46
CA LYS A 140 14.70 14.03 -9.16
C LYS A 140 15.53 14.25 -10.39
#